data_fa2ba3897f8be43d6ea74904f23e16c3
#
_entry.id   fa2ba3897f8be43d6ea74904f23e16c3
#
_cell.length_a   1.000
_cell.length_b   1.000
_cell.length_c   1.000
_cell.angle_alpha   90.00
_cell.angle_beta   90.00
_cell.angle_gamma   90.00
#
_symmetry.space_group_name_H-M   'P 1'
#
loop_
_entity.id
_entity.type
_entity.pdbx_description
1 polymer ?
#
loop_
_entity_poly.entity_id
_entity_poly.type
_entity_poly.pdbx_seq_one_letter_code
_entity_poly.pdbx_strand_id
1 'polypeptide(L)'
;MSSTLESDTRSRRSLLARVRWPLMIGAPIIILAVVAWFVLHAGKRQATDDAYVNVAKSPISAAISGRVIEVDVRENQHVSKGQVLFKLDPSEQTAAAHQAQAAVAGARLQVTSLQNAVNQGQVNLSAAMTTQAFAHREAARQAALQAVGVSSRQQVDEARHAADVADAQVAAARVQLASARANLGGVRPDAFPAVSQAQANLETERIALARTVVVAPVDGVVTRVEQLQPGAYVNSAQTVFYLLFGQPWIDANFKENQLKKMRIGQPVKIKIDALGGRTFDGYVESFSPGAGQTFSPLPAQNATGNWVKVVQRLPVRIAFSKVPPEIADRAGLSASVDVDVTGSGHAPAQR
;
A
#
# COMPACT_ATOMS: atom_id res chain seq x y z
N MET A 1 -105.21 54.47 -10.43
CA MET A 1 -104.78 53.93 -11.70
C MET A 1 -103.49 53.20 -11.49
N SER A 2 -103.60 51.86 -11.52
CA SER A 2 -102.61 50.89 -11.21
C SER A 2 -101.83 50.57 -12.45
N SER A 3 -100.53 50.35 -12.34
CA SER A 3 -99.80 49.50 -13.31
C SER A 3 -98.63 48.76 -12.62
N THR A 4 -98.83 47.53 -12.60
CA THR A 4 -97.91 46.45 -12.14
C THR A 4 -96.65 46.39 -12.99
N LEU A 5 -95.46 46.24 -12.35
CA LEU A 5 -94.23 45.83 -12.96
C LEU A 5 -93.88 44.41 -12.39
N GLU A 6 -94.14 43.42 -13.19
CA GLU A 6 -93.76 42.05 -12.96
C GLU A 6 -92.34 41.84 -13.48
N SER A 7 -91.40 41.55 -12.59
CA SER A 7 -89.98 41.37 -12.88
C SER A 7 -89.66 39.90 -13.27
N ASP A 8 -89.09 39.82 -14.42
CA ASP A 8 -88.56 38.61 -15.04
C ASP A 8 -87.36 38.03 -14.27
N THR A 9 -87.55 36.97 -13.45
CA THR A 9 -86.54 36.20 -12.70
C THR A 9 -86.41 34.76 -13.12
N ARG A 10 -86.87 34.34 -14.31
CA ARG A 10 -86.96 32.92 -14.68
C ARG A 10 -85.80 32.36 -15.52
N SER A 11 -84.78 33.08 -15.93
CA SER A 11 -83.81 32.61 -16.94
C SER A 11 -82.45 32.10 -16.36
N ARG A 12 -82.08 32.34 -15.11
CA ARG A 12 -80.75 31.95 -14.61
C ARG A 12 -80.68 30.61 -13.91
N ARG A 13 -81.77 29.98 -13.59
CA ARG A 13 -81.74 28.68 -12.84
C ARG A 13 -81.48 27.40 -13.70
N SER A 14 -81.64 27.45 -15.02
CA SER A 14 -81.54 26.31 -15.90
C SER A 14 -80.08 25.98 -16.32
N LEU A 15 -79.20 26.95 -16.38
CA LEU A 15 -77.81 26.74 -16.77
C LEU A 15 -76.98 26.12 -15.64
N LEU A 16 -77.19 26.50 -14.38
CA LEU A 16 -76.50 25.93 -13.21
C LEU A 16 -76.88 24.46 -12.93
N ALA A 17 -78.11 24.08 -13.26
CA ALA A 17 -78.58 22.66 -13.09
C ALA A 17 -77.98 21.70 -14.14
N ARG A 18 -77.72 22.19 -15.37
CA ARG A 18 -77.10 21.38 -16.44
C ARG A 18 -75.61 21.18 -16.23
N VAL A 19 -74.91 22.10 -15.52
CA VAL A 19 -73.46 21.99 -15.24
C VAL A 19 -73.18 21.17 -13.95
N ARG A 20 -74.14 21.08 -13.04
CA ARG A 20 -73.97 20.35 -11.76
C ARG A 20 -73.75 18.83 -11.94
N TRP A 21 -74.47 18.22 -12.84
CA TRP A 21 -74.39 16.76 -13.08
C TRP A 21 -73.03 16.35 -13.68
N PRO A 22 -72.51 16.95 -14.75
CA PRO A 22 -71.17 16.62 -15.26
C PRO A 22 -70.05 17.01 -14.28
N LEU A 23 -70.26 18.04 -13.47
CA LEU A 23 -69.25 18.42 -12.45
C LEU A 23 -69.21 17.43 -11.27
N MET A 24 -70.38 16.90 -10.85
CA MET A 24 -70.47 15.91 -9.77
C MET A 24 -69.86 14.54 -10.13
N ILE A 25 -69.85 14.18 -11.40
CA ILE A 25 -69.26 12.94 -11.88
C ILE A 25 -67.82 13.18 -12.41
N GLY A 26 -67.55 14.30 -13.07
CA GLY A 26 -66.27 14.62 -13.66
C GLY A 26 -65.19 14.93 -12.60
N ALA A 27 -65.57 15.65 -11.54
CA ALA A 27 -64.60 16.01 -10.48
C ALA A 27 -64.05 14.78 -9.73
N PRO A 28 -64.86 13.78 -9.29
CA PRO A 28 -64.33 12.54 -8.72
C PRO A 28 -63.45 11.72 -9.67
N ILE A 29 -63.84 11.67 -10.97
CA ILE A 29 -63.04 10.93 -11.98
C ILE A 29 -61.69 11.60 -12.20
N ILE A 30 -61.63 12.95 -12.27
CA ILE A 30 -60.36 13.68 -12.37
C ILE A 30 -59.50 13.47 -11.12
N ILE A 31 -60.10 13.54 -9.93
CA ILE A 31 -59.39 13.27 -8.66
C ILE A 31 -58.84 11.83 -8.65
N LEU A 32 -59.66 10.85 -9.05
CA LEU A 32 -59.24 9.47 -9.14
C LEU A 32 -58.14 9.26 -10.17
N ALA A 33 -58.22 9.93 -11.32
CA ALA A 33 -57.20 9.92 -12.36
C ALA A 33 -55.88 10.56 -11.86
N VAL A 34 -55.97 11.70 -11.16
CA VAL A 34 -54.78 12.38 -10.54
C VAL A 34 -54.19 11.52 -9.42
N VAL A 35 -55.02 10.92 -8.57
CA VAL A 35 -54.57 10.00 -7.52
C VAL A 35 -53.92 8.73 -8.13
N ALA A 36 -54.56 8.15 -9.14
CA ALA A 36 -54.02 7.00 -9.85
C ALA A 36 -52.69 7.37 -10.55
N TRP A 37 -52.60 8.53 -11.20
CA TRP A 37 -51.39 9.02 -11.81
C TRP A 37 -50.27 9.23 -10.76
N PHE A 38 -50.64 9.85 -9.62
CA PHE A 38 -49.70 10.03 -8.50
C PHE A 38 -49.23 8.69 -7.90
N VAL A 39 -50.14 7.76 -7.67
CA VAL A 39 -49.79 6.41 -7.14
C VAL A 39 -48.92 5.61 -8.12
N LEU A 40 -49.20 5.71 -9.41
CA LEU A 40 -48.40 5.03 -10.46
C LEU A 40 -47.00 5.65 -10.63
N HIS A 41 -46.84 6.94 -10.25
CA HIS A 41 -45.55 7.63 -10.30
C HIS A 41 -44.87 7.72 -8.93
N ALA A 42 -45.62 7.58 -7.82
CA ALA A 42 -45.13 7.59 -6.44
C ALA A 42 -44.41 6.29 -6.10
N GLY A 43 -43.19 6.09 -6.46
CA GLY A 43 -42.42 4.87 -6.15
C GLY A 43 -41.40 4.51 -7.21
N LYS A 44 -41.25 5.41 -8.19
CA LYS A 44 -40.25 5.30 -9.25
C LYS A 44 -38.89 5.84 -8.83
N ARG A 45 -38.82 6.60 -7.76
CA ARG A 45 -37.61 7.24 -7.24
C ARG A 45 -37.46 7.00 -5.76
N GLN A 46 -36.22 6.79 -5.34
CA GLN A 46 -35.85 6.68 -3.93
C GLN A 46 -34.82 7.76 -3.62
N ALA A 47 -35.18 8.67 -2.72
CA ALA A 47 -34.31 9.79 -2.36
C ALA A 47 -33.83 9.67 -0.92
N THR A 48 -32.64 10.20 -0.66
CA THR A 48 -32.08 10.40 0.67
C THR A 48 -31.26 11.68 0.72
N ASP A 49 -31.37 12.41 1.84
CA ASP A 49 -30.57 13.58 2.14
C ASP A 49 -29.37 13.24 3.04
N ASP A 50 -29.32 11.97 3.50
CA ASP A 50 -28.23 11.45 4.32
C ASP A 50 -27.19 10.81 3.40
N ALA A 51 -26.47 11.67 2.67
CA ALA A 51 -25.42 11.26 1.74
C ALA A 51 -24.22 12.20 1.82
N TYR A 52 -23.03 11.64 1.68
CA TYR A 52 -21.78 12.38 1.82
C TYR A 52 -20.81 12.00 0.70
N VAL A 53 -20.10 13.00 0.19
CA VAL A 53 -18.95 12.80 -0.70
C VAL A 53 -17.82 12.17 0.10
N ASN A 54 -17.29 11.06 -0.36
CA ASN A 54 -16.16 10.38 0.23
C ASN A 54 -15.02 10.22 -0.78
N VAL A 55 -13.79 10.14 -0.29
CA VAL A 55 -12.57 9.94 -1.09
C VAL A 55 -11.70 8.94 -0.35
N ALA A 56 -10.96 8.13 -1.07
CA ALA A 56 -9.99 7.24 -0.45
C ALA A 56 -8.92 8.03 0.30
N LYS A 57 -8.56 7.58 1.50
CA LYS A 57 -7.54 8.21 2.34
C LYS A 57 -6.48 7.19 2.73
N SER A 58 -5.22 7.56 2.49
CA SER A 58 -4.07 6.82 2.97
C SER A 58 -3.49 7.52 4.19
N PRO A 59 -3.39 6.85 5.35
CA PRO A 59 -2.66 7.39 6.48
C PRO A 59 -1.16 7.42 6.13
N ILE A 60 -0.53 8.57 6.30
CA ILE A 60 0.92 8.73 6.17
C ILE A 60 1.54 8.62 7.55
N SER A 61 2.47 7.70 7.69
CA SER A 61 3.23 7.45 8.91
C SER A 61 4.72 7.30 8.60
N ALA A 62 5.57 7.60 9.58
CA ALA A 62 6.98 7.28 9.51
C ALA A 62 7.19 5.77 9.74
N ALA A 63 8.07 5.15 8.95
CA ALA A 63 8.43 3.74 9.13
C ALA A 63 9.41 3.53 10.30
N ILE A 64 10.14 4.59 10.69
CA ILE A 64 11.06 4.63 11.82
C ILE A 64 10.73 5.83 12.71
N SER A 65 11.08 5.74 13.98
CA SER A 65 10.96 6.87 14.91
C SER A 65 12.08 7.87 14.70
N GLY A 66 11.80 9.16 14.89
CA GLY A 66 12.81 10.19 14.77
C GLY A 66 12.26 11.60 14.94
N ARG A 67 13.16 12.58 15.00
CA ARG A 67 12.82 14.00 15.03
C ARG A 67 12.61 14.51 13.60
N VAL A 68 11.54 15.25 13.38
CA VAL A 68 11.28 15.93 12.09
C VAL A 68 12.21 17.13 11.96
N ILE A 69 12.97 17.20 10.87
CA ILE A 69 13.84 18.34 10.56
C ILE A 69 13.22 19.27 9.54
N GLU A 70 12.44 18.73 8.61
CA GLU A 70 11.84 19.50 7.51
C GLU A 70 10.49 18.91 7.12
N VAL A 71 9.53 19.78 6.78
CA VAL A 71 8.23 19.43 6.22
C VAL A 71 8.11 20.14 4.87
N ASP A 72 8.15 19.36 3.79
CA ASP A 72 8.25 19.86 2.40
C ASP A 72 6.87 20.12 1.76
N VAL A 73 5.78 19.91 2.50
CA VAL A 73 4.41 20.05 1.98
C VAL A 73 3.58 20.98 2.87
N ARG A 74 2.53 21.55 2.26
CA ARG A 74 1.57 22.44 2.94
C ARG A 74 0.19 21.80 2.97
N GLU A 75 -0.65 22.30 3.86
CA GLU A 75 -2.06 21.90 3.93
C GLU A 75 -2.76 22.09 2.57
N ASN A 76 -3.54 21.08 2.16
CA ASN A 76 -4.28 21.03 0.90
C ASN A 76 -3.41 21.11 -0.37
N GLN A 77 -2.12 20.81 -0.26
CA GLN A 77 -1.22 20.75 -1.43
C GLN A 77 -1.42 19.45 -2.19
N HIS A 78 -1.47 19.56 -3.52
CA HIS A 78 -1.40 18.40 -4.42
C HIS A 78 0.04 17.88 -4.48
N VAL A 79 0.22 16.56 -4.33
CA VAL A 79 1.52 15.88 -4.36
C VAL A 79 1.47 14.71 -5.34
N SER A 80 2.60 14.47 -5.98
CA SER A 80 2.80 13.34 -6.88
C SER A 80 3.44 12.16 -6.15
N LYS A 81 3.17 10.95 -6.62
CA LYS A 81 3.81 9.74 -6.12
C LYS A 81 5.34 9.86 -6.11
N GLY A 82 5.97 9.54 -4.98
CA GLY A 82 7.41 9.68 -4.77
C GLY A 82 7.88 11.07 -4.36
N GLN A 83 7.00 12.07 -4.34
CA GLN A 83 7.34 13.40 -3.82
C GLN A 83 7.61 13.34 -2.32
N VAL A 84 8.68 14.03 -1.87
CA VAL A 84 9.04 14.12 -0.46
C VAL A 84 7.97 14.89 0.30
N LEU A 85 7.54 14.33 1.42
CA LEU A 85 6.54 14.91 2.31
C LEU A 85 7.19 15.57 3.53
N PHE A 86 8.07 14.84 4.18
CA PHE A 86 8.87 15.34 5.31
C PHE A 86 10.12 14.49 5.50
N LYS A 87 11.08 15.01 6.24
CA LYS A 87 12.36 14.37 6.53
C LYS A 87 12.57 14.26 8.04
N LEU A 88 13.05 13.12 8.44
CA LEU A 88 13.53 12.86 9.80
C LEU A 88 15.04 13.15 9.89
N ASP A 89 15.54 13.37 11.08
CA ASP A 89 16.96 13.51 11.34
C ASP A 89 17.69 12.19 10.98
N PRO A 90 18.57 12.20 9.96
CA PRO A 90 19.24 11.00 9.49
C PRO A 90 20.54 10.70 10.26
N SER A 91 20.92 11.50 11.28
CA SER A 91 22.26 11.47 11.88
C SER A 91 22.61 10.10 12.45
N GLU A 92 21.69 9.48 13.18
CA GLU A 92 21.87 8.15 13.77
C GLU A 92 21.96 7.07 12.69
N GLN A 93 21.06 7.07 11.73
CA GLN A 93 21.02 6.09 10.63
C GLN A 93 22.23 6.23 9.70
N THR A 94 22.71 7.45 9.50
CA THR A 94 23.92 7.72 8.72
C THR A 94 25.15 7.14 9.43
N ALA A 95 25.28 7.36 10.74
CA ALA A 95 26.37 6.79 11.52
C ALA A 95 26.35 5.25 11.52
N ALA A 96 25.15 4.64 11.69
CA ALA A 96 24.97 3.21 11.63
C ALA A 96 25.34 2.62 10.25
N ALA A 97 24.92 3.26 9.16
CA ALA A 97 25.28 2.86 7.80
C ALA A 97 26.81 2.95 7.56
N HIS A 98 27.47 3.99 8.04
CA HIS A 98 28.95 4.10 7.98
C HIS A 98 29.64 3.00 8.79
N GLN A 99 29.14 2.68 9.98
CA GLN A 99 29.66 1.59 10.80
C GLN A 99 29.51 0.24 10.08
N ALA A 100 28.34 -0.04 9.52
CA ALA A 100 28.10 -1.27 8.76
C ALA A 100 28.98 -1.33 7.50
N GLN A 101 29.22 -0.21 6.84
CA GLN A 101 30.13 -0.13 5.70
C GLN A 101 31.58 -0.44 6.09
N ALA A 102 32.04 0.04 7.23
CA ALA A 102 33.37 -0.29 7.78
C ALA A 102 33.49 -1.79 8.12
N ALA A 103 32.40 -2.41 8.63
CA ALA A 103 32.36 -3.84 8.90
C ALA A 103 32.51 -4.67 7.60
N VAL A 104 31.89 -4.27 6.49
CA VAL A 104 32.08 -4.90 5.17
C VAL A 104 33.55 -4.80 4.74
N ALA A 105 34.19 -3.64 4.90
CA ALA A 105 35.59 -3.46 4.57
C ALA A 105 36.48 -4.36 5.43
N GLY A 106 36.22 -4.46 6.73
CA GLY A 106 36.93 -5.37 7.63
C GLY A 106 36.78 -6.84 7.24
N ALA A 107 35.58 -7.29 6.91
CA ALA A 107 35.34 -8.65 6.44
C ALA A 107 36.08 -8.96 5.13
N ARG A 108 36.15 -8.01 4.19
CA ARG A 108 36.94 -8.16 2.95
C ARG A 108 38.43 -8.26 3.20
N LEU A 109 38.98 -7.47 4.14
CA LEU A 109 40.39 -7.57 4.54
C LEU A 109 40.69 -8.95 5.14
N GLN A 110 39.79 -9.51 5.94
CA GLN A 110 39.94 -10.85 6.46
C GLN A 110 40.02 -11.91 5.35
N VAL A 111 39.17 -11.83 4.33
CA VAL A 111 39.22 -12.73 3.17
C VAL A 111 40.54 -12.57 2.41
N THR A 112 41.01 -11.32 2.22
CA THR A 112 42.29 -11.07 1.58
C THR A 112 43.45 -11.70 2.39
N SER A 113 43.41 -11.65 3.71
CA SER A 113 44.40 -12.30 4.58
C SER A 113 44.37 -13.81 4.39
N LEU A 114 43.19 -14.44 4.33
CA LEU A 114 43.08 -15.86 4.06
C LEU A 114 43.60 -16.26 2.67
N GLN A 115 43.33 -15.44 1.65
CA GLN A 115 43.88 -15.63 0.31
C GLN A 115 45.40 -15.58 0.28
N ASN A 116 45.99 -14.61 1.02
CA ASN A 116 47.43 -14.49 1.15
C ASN A 116 48.04 -15.68 1.86
N ALA A 117 47.38 -16.27 2.86
CA ALA A 117 47.78 -17.49 3.51
C ALA A 117 47.80 -18.70 2.54
N VAL A 118 46.81 -18.82 1.65
CA VAL A 118 46.81 -19.83 0.59
C VAL A 118 47.98 -19.63 -0.38
N ASN A 119 48.22 -18.39 -0.82
CA ASN A 119 49.32 -18.08 -1.72
C ASN A 119 50.68 -18.41 -1.07
N GLN A 120 50.87 -18.09 0.21
CA GLN A 120 52.07 -18.40 0.96
C GLN A 120 52.24 -19.94 1.05
N GLY A 121 51.16 -20.69 1.37
CA GLY A 121 51.17 -22.14 1.38
C GLY A 121 51.57 -22.76 0.03
N GLN A 122 51.09 -22.14 -1.08
CA GLN A 122 51.46 -22.59 -2.43
C GLN A 122 52.95 -22.37 -2.73
N VAL A 123 53.51 -21.21 -2.32
CA VAL A 123 54.94 -20.93 -2.46
C VAL A 123 55.80 -21.89 -1.62
N ASN A 124 55.39 -22.15 -0.36
CA ASN A 124 56.10 -23.09 0.51
C ASN A 124 56.09 -24.52 -0.07
N LEU A 125 54.96 -24.98 -0.61
CA LEU A 125 54.86 -26.26 -1.27
C LEU A 125 55.79 -26.35 -2.48
N SER A 126 55.85 -25.34 -3.33
CA SER A 126 56.70 -25.31 -4.51
C SER A 126 58.19 -25.35 -4.14
N ALA A 127 58.60 -24.65 -3.07
CA ALA A 127 59.97 -24.70 -2.52
C ALA A 127 60.30 -26.10 -2.00
N ALA A 128 59.42 -26.72 -1.20
CA ALA A 128 59.61 -28.06 -0.69
C ALA A 128 59.73 -29.12 -1.82
N MET A 129 58.92 -29.00 -2.89
CA MET A 129 59.00 -29.87 -4.08
C MET A 129 60.33 -29.72 -4.82
N THR A 130 60.85 -28.49 -4.88
CA THR A 130 62.18 -28.21 -5.49
C THR A 130 63.30 -28.91 -4.71
N THR A 131 63.28 -28.80 -3.38
CA THR A 131 64.22 -29.45 -2.47
C THR A 131 64.13 -30.99 -2.58
N GLN A 132 62.89 -31.54 -2.60
CA GLN A 132 62.63 -32.94 -2.81
C GLN A 132 63.24 -33.45 -4.13
N ALA A 133 62.99 -32.78 -5.23
CA ALA A 133 63.53 -33.14 -6.54
C ALA A 133 65.08 -33.12 -6.56
N PHE A 134 65.70 -32.21 -5.83
CA PHE A 134 67.17 -32.17 -5.69
C PHE A 134 67.68 -33.39 -4.85
N ALA A 135 67.08 -33.66 -3.69
CA ALA A 135 67.48 -34.76 -2.81
C ALA A 135 67.35 -36.12 -3.46
N HIS A 136 66.26 -36.36 -4.21
CA HIS A 136 66.05 -37.61 -4.97
C HIS A 136 67.10 -37.76 -6.08
N ARG A 137 67.41 -36.68 -6.82
CA ARG A 137 68.48 -36.73 -7.82
C ARG A 137 69.83 -37.01 -7.21
N GLU A 138 70.15 -36.47 -6.02
CA GLU A 138 71.38 -36.73 -5.30
C GLU A 138 71.43 -38.19 -4.80
N ALA A 139 70.37 -38.77 -4.21
CA ALA A 139 70.26 -40.12 -3.79
C ALA A 139 70.44 -41.09 -4.96
N ALA A 140 69.85 -40.86 -6.12
CA ALA A 140 70.02 -41.63 -7.31
C ALA A 140 71.48 -41.60 -7.83
N ARG A 141 72.08 -40.41 -7.81
CA ARG A 141 73.47 -40.19 -8.21
C ARG A 141 74.44 -40.98 -7.28
N GLN A 142 74.27 -40.93 -5.94
CA GLN A 142 75.11 -41.62 -4.99
C GLN A 142 74.92 -43.16 -5.12
N ALA A 143 73.70 -43.64 -5.36
CA ALA A 143 73.46 -45.07 -5.59
C ALA A 143 74.12 -45.54 -6.88
N ALA A 144 74.15 -44.77 -7.98
CA ALA A 144 74.84 -45.08 -9.20
C ALA A 144 76.39 -45.13 -9.01
N LEU A 145 76.95 -44.18 -8.27
CA LEU A 145 78.33 -44.11 -7.92
C LEU A 145 78.77 -45.28 -7.02
N GLN A 146 77.95 -45.76 -6.12
CA GLN A 146 78.17 -46.92 -5.30
C GLN A 146 78.25 -48.22 -6.15
N ALA A 147 77.39 -48.36 -7.16
CA ALA A 147 77.38 -49.50 -8.07
C ALA A 147 78.73 -49.72 -8.81
N VAL A 148 79.46 -48.62 -9.04
CA VAL A 148 80.78 -48.63 -9.68
C VAL A 148 81.96 -48.52 -8.67
N GLY A 149 81.66 -48.62 -7.33
CA GLY A 149 82.64 -48.64 -6.28
C GLY A 149 83.25 -47.26 -5.89
N VAL A 150 82.70 -46.17 -6.31
CA VAL A 150 83.20 -44.80 -6.06
C VAL A 150 82.61 -44.20 -4.79
N SER A 151 81.38 -44.54 -4.39
CA SER A 151 80.71 -44.01 -3.19
C SER A 151 80.62 -45.04 -2.07
N SER A 152 80.72 -44.62 -0.79
CA SER A 152 80.53 -45.48 0.37
C SER A 152 79.09 -45.82 0.68
N ARG A 153 78.77 -46.90 1.38
CA ARG A 153 77.43 -47.22 1.86
C ARG A 153 76.83 -46.09 2.74
N GLN A 154 77.66 -45.55 3.62
CA GLN A 154 77.25 -44.38 4.47
C GLN A 154 76.78 -43.21 3.65
N GLN A 155 77.48 -42.83 2.58
CA GLN A 155 77.08 -41.70 1.71
C GLN A 155 75.72 -41.96 1.00
N VAL A 156 75.47 -43.19 0.60
CA VAL A 156 74.18 -43.61 0.01
C VAL A 156 73.04 -43.52 1.05
N ASP A 157 73.31 -44.03 2.26
CA ASP A 157 72.31 -44.02 3.34
C ASP A 157 72.00 -42.60 3.80
N GLU A 158 72.99 -41.68 3.88
CA GLU A 158 72.83 -40.27 4.16
C GLU A 158 71.98 -39.60 3.04
N ALA A 159 72.27 -39.86 1.78
CA ALA A 159 71.52 -39.28 0.65
C ALA A 159 70.07 -39.81 0.61
N ARG A 160 69.82 -41.10 0.94
CA ARG A 160 68.45 -41.63 1.06
C ARG A 160 67.72 -40.99 2.22
N HIS A 161 68.31 -40.86 3.38
CA HIS A 161 67.70 -40.23 4.51
C HIS A 161 67.38 -38.77 4.20
N ALA A 162 68.24 -38.02 3.49
CA ALA A 162 67.93 -36.63 3.03
C ALA A 162 66.72 -36.61 2.08
N ALA A 163 66.55 -37.63 1.18
CA ALA A 163 65.42 -37.76 0.32
C ALA A 163 64.10 -38.03 1.12
N ASP A 164 64.16 -38.92 2.11
CA ASP A 164 63.04 -39.28 2.98
C ASP A 164 62.56 -38.01 3.82
N VAL A 165 63.55 -37.27 4.31
CA VAL A 165 63.24 -35.98 5.03
C VAL A 165 62.58 -34.98 4.09
N ALA A 166 63.05 -34.87 2.86
CA ALA A 166 62.45 -33.95 1.87
C ALA A 166 61.02 -34.40 1.48
N ASP A 167 60.76 -35.70 1.41
CA ASP A 167 59.40 -36.23 1.18
C ASP A 167 58.47 -35.88 2.32
N ALA A 168 58.89 -35.98 3.57
CA ALA A 168 58.14 -35.58 4.74
C ALA A 168 57.86 -34.08 4.75
N GLN A 169 58.81 -33.22 4.32
CA GLN A 169 58.63 -31.80 4.17
C GLN A 169 57.55 -31.44 3.12
N VAL A 170 57.53 -32.11 1.98
CA VAL A 170 56.48 -31.95 0.96
C VAL A 170 55.10 -32.32 1.51
N ALA A 171 55.05 -33.48 2.23
CA ALA A 171 53.80 -33.92 2.85
C ALA A 171 53.27 -32.88 3.86
N ALA A 172 54.15 -32.36 4.71
CA ALA A 172 53.79 -31.29 5.66
C ALA A 172 53.32 -30.00 4.96
N ALA A 173 54.01 -29.54 3.91
CA ALA A 173 53.62 -28.36 3.14
C ALA A 173 52.27 -28.54 2.42
N ARG A 174 51.98 -29.77 1.93
CA ARG A 174 50.66 -30.10 1.34
C ARG A 174 49.53 -29.98 2.36
N VAL A 175 49.72 -30.50 3.58
CA VAL A 175 48.74 -30.39 4.67
C VAL A 175 48.51 -28.93 5.05
N GLN A 176 49.58 -28.11 5.16
CA GLN A 176 49.45 -26.68 5.45
C GLN A 176 48.66 -25.93 4.36
N LEU A 177 48.94 -26.19 3.08
CA LEU A 177 48.20 -25.60 1.96
C LEU A 177 46.74 -26.06 1.98
N ALA A 178 46.46 -27.35 2.24
CA ALA A 178 45.11 -27.88 2.33
C ALA A 178 44.32 -27.19 3.47
N SER A 179 44.94 -27.01 4.63
CA SER A 179 44.35 -26.28 5.76
C SER A 179 44.03 -24.82 5.41
N ALA A 180 44.97 -24.11 4.76
CA ALA A 180 44.76 -22.73 4.33
C ALA A 180 43.60 -22.64 3.31
N ARG A 181 43.51 -23.58 2.37
CA ARG A 181 42.40 -23.67 1.40
C ARG A 181 41.06 -23.98 2.07
N ALA A 182 41.04 -24.87 3.05
CA ALA A 182 39.87 -25.20 3.83
C ALA A 182 39.32 -23.98 4.59
N ASN A 183 40.21 -23.19 5.18
CA ASN A 183 39.85 -21.93 5.87
C ASN A 183 39.25 -20.90 4.91
N LEU A 184 39.68 -20.85 3.65
CA LEU A 184 39.07 -20.01 2.61
C LEU A 184 37.73 -20.57 2.09
N GLY A 185 37.44 -21.86 2.33
CA GLY A 185 36.16 -22.51 2.01
C GLY A 185 35.87 -22.70 0.51
N GLY A 186 36.82 -22.41 -0.38
CA GLY A 186 36.68 -22.59 -1.84
C GLY A 186 35.61 -21.70 -2.50
N VAL A 187 35.09 -20.72 -1.78
CA VAL A 187 34.10 -19.76 -2.29
C VAL A 187 34.77 -18.49 -2.81
N ARG A 188 34.08 -17.77 -3.68
CA ARG A 188 34.54 -16.46 -4.15
C ARG A 188 34.57 -15.47 -2.99
N PRO A 189 35.49 -14.48 -2.98
CA PRO A 189 35.65 -13.51 -1.89
C PRO A 189 34.34 -12.82 -1.48
N ASP A 190 33.51 -12.43 -2.43
CA ASP A 190 32.23 -11.75 -2.15
C ASP A 190 31.15 -12.70 -1.61
N ALA A 191 31.29 -14.00 -1.83
CA ALA A 191 30.37 -15.03 -1.32
C ALA A 191 30.84 -15.61 0.04
N PHE A 192 31.94 -15.07 0.61
CA PHE A 192 32.42 -15.51 1.92
C PHE A 192 31.40 -15.17 3.01
N PRO A 193 31.03 -16.09 3.90
CA PRO A 193 29.93 -15.89 4.85
C PRO A 193 30.01 -14.60 5.67
N ALA A 194 31.19 -14.23 6.13
CA ALA A 194 31.39 -13.00 6.91
C ALA A 194 31.16 -11.73 6.06
N VAL A 195 31.56 -11.75 4.78
CA VAL A 195 31.32 -10.63 3.86
C VAL A 195 29.84 -10.53 3.53
N SER A 196 29.20 -11.65 3.22
CA SER A 196 27.75 -11.72 2.95
C SER A 196 26.91 -11.22 4.13
N GLN A 197 27.27 -11.62 5.36
CA GLN A 197 26.62 -11.15 6.59
C GLN A 197 26.79 -9.65 6.79
N ALA A 198 28.01 -9.14 6.61
CA ALA A 198 28.27 -7.71 6.75
C ALA A 198 27.55 -6.88 5.67
N GLN A 199 27.45 -7.40 4.44
CA GLN A 199 26.68 -6.76 3.36
C GLN A 199 25.18 -6.73 3.67
N ALA A 200 24.60 -7.82 4.21
CA ALA A 200 23.20 -7.85 4.61
C ALA A 200 22.90 -6.82 5.72
N ASN A 201 23.82 -6.70 6.69
CA ASN A 201 23.69 -5.68 7.74
C ASN A 201 23.77 -4.26 7.15
N LEU A 202 24.71 -4.00 6.24
CA LEU A 202 24.81 -2.71 5.56
C LEU A 202 23.54 -2.36 4.78
N GLU A 203 22.93 -3.32 4.11
CA GLU A 203 21.68 -3.11 3.38
C GLU A 203 20.52 -2.80 4.33
N THR A 204 20.46 -3.43 5.50
CA THR A 204 19.47 -3.12 6.54
C THR A 204 19.61 -1.66 7.00
N GLU A 205 20.82 -1.20 7.27
CA GLU A 205 21.06 0.19 7.70
C GLU A 205 20.80 1.21 6.58
N ARG A 206 21.07 0.87 5.33
CA ARG A 206 20.71 1.69 4.18
C ARG A 206 19.20 1.83 4.01
N ILE A 207 18.46 0.76 4.22
CA ILE A 207 16.99 0.80 4.21
C ILE A 207 16.47 1.68 5.35
N ALA A 208 17.05 1.57 6.54
CA ALA A 208 16.70 2.45 7.66
C ALA A 208 17.00 3.92 7.34
N LEU A 209 18.14 4.22 6.76
CA LEU A 209 18.51 5.56 6.31
C LEU A 209 17.55 6.08 5.21
N ALA A 210 17.20 5.26 4.23
CA ALA A 210 16.24 5.66 3.20
C ALA A 210 14.85 5.98 3.78
N ARG A 211 14.46 5.32 4.87
CA ARG A 211 13.19 5.57 5.58
C ARG A 211 13.14 6.86 6.39
N THR A 212 14.25 7.58 6.52
CA THR A 212 14.27 8.93 7.11
C THR A 212 13.59 9.95 6.20
N VAL A 213 13.50 9.68 4.90
CA VAL A 213 12.79 10.50 3.93
C VAL A 213 11.44 9.86 3.64
N VAL A 214 10.37 10.51 4.06
CA VAL A 214 9.00 10.01 3.85
C VAL A 214 8.44 10.61 2.57
N VAL A 215 8.00 9.74 1.67
CA VAL A 215 7.49 10.13 0.34
C VAL A 215 6.03 9.73 0.17
N ALA A 216 5.33 10.40 -0.76
CA ALA A 216 3.96 10.09 -1.12
C ALA A 216 3.87 8.71 -1.82
N PRO A 217 3.02 7.78 -1.33
CA PRO A 217 2.85 6.46 -1.95
C PRO A 217 2.05 6.52 -3.26
N VAL A 218 1.19 7.51 -3.42
CA VAL A 218 0.31 7.73 -4.58
C VAL A 218 0.14 9.23 -4.82
N ASP A 219 -0.38 9.61 -6.00
CA ASP A 219 -0.79 10.98 -6.27
C ASP A 219 -2.02 11.33 -5.44
N GLY A 220 -2.10 12.58 -4.94
CA GLY A 220 -3.23 13.00 -4.14
C GLY A 220 -3.02 14.35 -3.46
N VAL A 221 -3.91 14.68 -2.52
CA VAL A 221 -3.89 15.92 -1.75
C VAL A 221 -3.63 15.63 -0.29
N VAL A 222 -2.64 16.28 0.30
CA VAL A 222 -2.32 16.14 1.72
C VAL A 222 -3.27 16.95 2.59
N THR A 223 -3.61 16.40 3.76
CA THR A 223 -4.48 17.05 4.74
C THR A 223 -4.03 16.80 6.16
N ARG A 224 -4.26 17.75 7.06
CA ARG A 224 -3.82 17.76 8.48
C ARG A 224 -2.30 17.88 8.64
N VAL A 225 -1.62 18.50 7.70
CA VAL A 225 -0.16 18.73 7.76
C VAL A 225 0.23 19.63 8.93
N GLU A 226 -0.64 20.56 9.33
CA GLU A 226 -0.39 21.50 10.43
C GLU A 226 -0.08 20.82 11.78
N GLN A 227 -0.45 19.55 11.93
CA GLN A 227 -0.13 18.75 13.13
C GLN A 227 1.34 18.36 13.18
N LEU A 228 2.08 18.42 12.07
CA LEU A 228 3.49 18.08 11.97
C LEU A 228 4.34 19.35 11.83
N GLN A 229 5.14 19.63 12.85
CA GLN A 229 6.04 20.78 12.84
C GLN A 229 7.51 20.33 12.88
N PRO A 230 8.43 21.07 12.26
CA PRO A 230 9.87 20.85 12.44
C PRO A 230 10.23 20.87 13.94
N GLY A 231 11.04 19.91 14.37
CA GLY A 231 11.38 19.68 15.78
C GLY A 231 10.47 18.69 16.51
N ALA A 232 9.29 18.36 15.98
CA ALA A 232 8.42 17.33 16.56
C ALA A 232 9.09 15.95 16.51
N TYR A 233 8.77 15.09 17.49
CA TYR A 233 9.21 13.70 17.49
C TYR A 233 8.05 12.81 17.04
N VAL A 234 8.28 11.96 16.05
CA VAL A 234 7.31 10.99 15.54
C VAL A 234 7.73 9.57 15.87
N ASN A 235 6.76 8.75 16.23
CA ASN A 235 7.00 7.32 16.47
C ASN A 235 6.71 6.51 15.21
N SER A 236 7.37 5.36 15.10
CA SER A 236 7.11 4.39 14.03
C SER A 236 5.63 3.99 14.02
N ALA A 237 5.04 3.88 12.82
CA ALA A 237 3.64 3.55 12.56
C ALA A 237 2.60 4.56 13.09
N GLN A 238 3.01 5.66 13.71
CA GLN A 238 2.10 6.73 14.11
C GLN A 238 1.63 7.49 12.87
N THR A 239 0.31 7.57 12.66
CA THR A 239 -0.26 8.40 11.59
C THR A 239 0.00 9.87 11.90
N VAL A 240 0.64 10.56 10.96
CA VAL A 240 1.02 11.97 11.08
C VAL A 240 -0.02 12.85 10.39
N PHE A 241 -0.40 12.50 9.17
CA PHE A 241 -1.45 13.16 8.38
C PHE A 241 -2.02 12.19 7.35
N TYR A 242 -2.96 12.64 6.51
CA TYR A 242 -3.62 11.81 5.52
C TYR A 242 -3.38 12.33 4.11
N LEU A 243 -3.31 11.41 3.16
CA LEU A 243 -3.31 11.68 1.74
C LEU A 243 -4.67 11.25 1.16
N LEU A 244 -5.42 12.19 0.60
CA LEU A 244 -6.64 11.92 -0.15
C LEU A 244 -6.26 11.58 -1.58
N PHE A 245 -6.83 10.50 -2.13
CA PHE A 245 -6.45 10.03 -3.46
C PHE A 245 -7.59 9.30 -4.16
N GLY A 246 -7.48 9.15 -5.48
CA GLY A 246 -8.45 8.43 -6.28
C GLY A 246 -9.71 9.24 -6.61
N GLN A 247 -10.71 8.57 -7.11
CA GLN A 247 -11.98 9.21 -7.49
C GLN A 247 -12.93 9.31 -6.29
N PRO A 248 -13.61 10.45 -6.11
CA PRO A 248 -14.65 10.58 -5.10
C PRO A 248 -15.86 9.72 -5.44
N TRP A 249 -16.56 9.27 -4.41
CA TRP A 249 -17.85 8.60 -4.51
C TRP A 249 -18.82 9.18 -3.50
N ILE A 250 -20.08 8.80 -3.58
CA ILE A 250 -21.09 9.16 -2.58
C ILE A 250 -21.43 7.93 -1.74
N ASP A 251 -21.35 8.07 -0.44
CA ASP A 251 -21.94 7.13 0.51
C ASP A 251 -23.32 7.67 0.91
N ALA A 252 -24.37 7.03 0.40
CA ALA A 252 -25.76 7.43 0.62
C ALA A 252 -26.47 6.42 1.53
N ASN A 253 -27.00 6.90 2.65
CA ASN A 253 -27.66 6.07 3.64
C ASN A 253 -29.16 5.96 3.35
N PHE A 254 -29.60 4.86 2.79
CA PHE A 254 -31.00 4.57 2.52
C PHE A 254 -31.64 3.73 3.62
N LYS A 255 -32.93 3.93 3.87
CA LYS A 255 -33.70 3.07 4.77
C LYS A 255 -33.87 1.70 4.14
N GLU A 256 -33.83 0.63 4.94
CA GLU A 256 -33.95 -0.77 4.50
C GLU A 256 -35.16 -1.02 3.55
N ASN A 257 -36.30 -0.38 3.83
CA ASN A 257 -37.50 -0.50 3.01
C ASN A 257 -37.37 0.13 1.61
N GLN A 258 -36.47 1.09 1.41
CA GLN A 258 -36.19 1.75 0.12
C GLN A 258 -35.34 0.88 -0.81
N LEU A 259 -34.55 -0.04 -0.24
CA LEU A 259 -33.62 -0.88 -1.00
C LEU A 259 -34.29 -1.99 -1.82
N LYS A 260 -35.55 -2.35 -1.54
CA LYS A 260 -36.24 -3.47 -2.19
C LYS A 260 -36.21 -3.45 -3.72
N LYS A 261 -36.26 -2.24 -4.30
CA LYS A 261 -36.30 -2.03 -5.76
C LYS A 261 -34.97 -1.53 -6.33
N MET A 262 -33.98 -1.27 -5.48
CA MET A 262 -32.66 -0.81 -5.94
C MET A 262 -31.85 -1.95 -6.51
N ARG A 263 -31.08 -1.66 -7.56
CA ARG A 263 -30.16 -2.59 -8.23
C ARG A 263 -28.89 -1.85 -8.62
N ILE A 264 -27.78 -2.58 -8.65
CA ILE A 264 -26.48 -2.06 -9.16
C ILE A 264 -26.68 -1.59 -10.61
N GLY A 265 -26.05 -0.46 -10.96
CA GLY A 265 -26.10 0.14 -12.27
C GLY A 265 -27.30 1.05 -12.52
N GLN A 266 -28.23 1.20 -11.57
CA GLN A 266 -29.35 2.16 -11.72
C GLN A 266 -28.84 3.59 -11.75
N PRO A 267 -29.45 4.47 -12.59
CA PRO A 267 -29.06 5.85 -12.71
C PRO A 267 -29.46 6.65 -11.46
N VAL A 268 -28.58 7.57 -11.08
CA VAL A 268 -28.70 8.38 -9.88
C VAL A 268 -28.50 9.84 -10.22
N LYS A 269 -29.32 10.72 -9.67
CA LYS A 269 -29.12 12.16 -9.66
C LYS A 269 -28.52 12.55 -8.30
N ILE A 270 -27.34 13.17 -8.33
CA ILE A 270 -26.59 13.60 -7.15
C ILE A 270 -26.65 15.12 -7.11
N LYS A 271 -27.14 15.68 -6.03
CA LYS A 271 -27.16 17.11 -5.78
C LYS A 271 -26.22 17.42 -4.63
N ILE A 272 -25.21 18.25 -4.86
CA ILE A 272 -24.21 18.62 -3.84
C ILE A 272 -24.51 20.02 -3.35
N ASP A 273 -24.72 20.17 -2.03
CA ASP A 273 -25.16 21.43 -1.43
C ASP A 273 -24.11 22.53 -1.57
N ALA A 274 -22.83 22.19 -1.38
CA ALA A 274 -21.70 23.10 -1.50
C ALA A 274 -21.53 23.71 -2.92
N LEU A 275 -22.15 23.10 -3.96
CA LEU A 275 -22.08 23.57 -5.34
C LEU A 275 -23.36 24.28 -5.78
N GLY A 276 -24.07 24.90 -4.84
CA GLY A 276 -25.32 25.66 -5.14
C GLY A 276 -26.46 24.75 -5.63
N GLY A 277 -26.45 23.48 -5.24
CA GLY A 277 -27.47 22.51 -5.61
C GLY A 277 -27.42 22.04 -7.06
N ARG A 278 -26.30 22.17 -7.75
CA ARG A 278 -26.08 21.57 -9.08
C ARG A 278 -26.25 20.06 -9.02
N THR A 279 -26.86 19.49 -10.06
CA THR A 279 -27.15 18.07 -10.16
C THR A 279 -26.12 17.41 -11.07
N PHE A 280 -25.60 16.28 -10.62
CA PHE A 280 -24.64 15.44 -11.33
C PHE A 280 -25.24 14.05 -11.57
N ASP A 281 -24.79 13.42 -12.62
CA ASP A 281 -25.17 12.05 -12.95
C ASP A 281 -24.23 11.05 -12.32
N GLY A 282 -24.81 10.00 -11.76
CA GLY A 282 -24.10 8.86 -11.19
C GLY A 282 -24.88 7.56 -11.41
N TYR A 283 -24.35 6.50 -10.83
CA TYR A 283 -24.99 5.20 -10.82
C TYR A 283 -24.70 4.46 -9.51
N VAL A 284 -25.60 3.56 -9.14
CA VAL A 284 -25.41 2.69 -7.98
C VAL A 284 -24.26 1.73 -8.26
N GLU A 285 -23.16 1.85 -7.51
CA GLU A 285 -21.98 1.00 -7.66
C GLU A 285 -22.11 -0.27 -6.83
N SER A 286 -22.46 -0.15 -5.56
CA SER A 286 -22.57 -1.30 -4.65
C SER A 286 -23.44 -1.00 -3.44
N PHE A 287 -23.83 -2.06 -2.75
CA PHE A 287 -24.54 -2.02 -1.47
C PHE A 287 -23.62 -2.49 -0.35
N SER A 288 -23.64 -1.82 0.79
CA SER A 288 -22.95 -2.32 1.98
C SER A 288 -23.56 -3.67 2.40
N PRO A 289 -22.74 -4.66 2.81
CA PRO A 289 -23.22 -5.96 3.26
C PRO A 289 -23.93 -5.93 4.63
N GLY A 290 -23.90 -4.79 5.33
CA GLY A 290 -24.51 -4.63 6.65
C GLY A 290 -24.88 -3.20 6.99
N ALA A 291 -25.80 -3.03 7.94
CA ALA A 291 -26.14 -1.73 8.50
C ALA A 291 -24.96 -1.17 9.33
N GLY A 292 -24.83 0.16 9.40
CA GLY A 292 -23.70 0.83 10.05
C GLY A 292 -23.42 0.39 11.49
N GLN A 293 -24.45 0.00 12.23
CA GLN A 293 -24.30 -0.51 13.61
C GLN A 293 -23.63 -1.90 13.68
N THR A 294 -23.70 -2.71 12.65
CA THR A 294 -23.12 -4.06 12.58
C THR A 294 -21.58 -4.02 12.61
N PHE A 295 -21.00 -2.94 12.12
CA PHE A 295 -19.54 -2.74 12.05
C PHE A 295 -19.02 -1.78 13.12
N SER A 296 -19.87 -1.35 14.06
CA SER A 296 -19.44 -0.50 15.18
C SER A 296 -18.65 -1.33 16.18
N PRO A 297 -17.48 -0.86 16.65
CA PRO A 297 -16.71 -1.53 17.68
C PRO A 297 -17.44 -1.57 19.05
N LEU A 298 -18.45 -0.74 19.25
CA LEU A 298 -19.33 -0.73 20.41
C LEU A 298 -20.77 -0.97 19.95
N PRO A 299 -21.25 -2.22 19.94
CA PRO A 299 -22.66 -2.50 19.65
C PRO A 299 -23.55 -1.84 20.70
N ALA A 300 -24.67 -1.26 20.26
CA ALA A 300 -25.65 -0.68 21.16
C ALA A 300 -26.16 -1.72 22.16
N GLN A 301 -25.75 -1.60 23.41
CA GLN A 301 -26.20 -2.46 24.50
C GLN A 301 -27.61 -2.04 24.94
N ASN A 302 -28.63 -2.61 24.32
CA ASN A 302 -30.01 -2.53 24.85
C ASN A 302 -30.19 -3.58 25.95
N ALA A 303 -29.54 -3.38 27.11
CA ALA A 303 -29.50 -4.38 28.18
C ALA A 303 -30.79 -4.41 29.05
N THR A 304 -31.64 -3.36 29.04
CA THR A 304 -32.85 -3.32 29.86
C THR A 304 -33.86 -2.35 29.27
N GLY A 305 -34.76 -2.79 28.41
CA GLY A 305 -35.82 -1.92 27.92
C GLY A 305 -36.69 -2.60 26.84
N ASN A 306 -37.91 -2.11 26.66
CA ASN A 306 -38.80 -2.54 25.57
C ASN A 306 -38.06 -2.48 24.21
N TRP A 307 -37.97 -3.64 23.55
CA TRP A 307 -37.41 -3.70 22.20
C TRP A 307 -38.31 -2.93 21.23
N VAL A 308 -37.77 -1.88 20.62
CA VAL A 308 -38.46 -1.11 19.58
C VAL A 308 -37.77 -1.39 18.25
N LYS A 309 -38.53 -1.86 17.26
CA LYS A 309 -38.03 -2.03 15.90
C LYS A 309 -37.75 -0.68 15.27
N VAL A 310 -36.50 -0.29 15.14
CA VAL A 310 -36.07 0.90 14.38
C VAL A 310 -35.65 0.51 12.99
N VAL A 311 -36.10 1.27 11.97
CA VAL A 311 -35.70 1.06 10.58
C VAL A 311 -34.24 1.39 10.46
N GLN A 312 -33.44 0.39 10.07
CA GLN A 312 -32.01 0.55 9.87
C GLN A 312 -31.72 1.30 8.55
N ARG A 313 -30.59 1.99 8.52
CA ARG A 313 -30.05 2.58 7.28
C ARG A 313 -28.90 1.75 6.79
N LEU A 314 -28.86 1.49 5.48
CA LEU A 314 -27.76 0.81 4.81
C LEU A 314 -27.05 1.80 3.89
N PRO A 315 -25.71 1.89 3.98
CA PRO A 315 -24.93 2.65 3.04
C PRO A 315 -24.98 2.05 1.64
N VAL A 316 -25.26 2.89 0.66
CA VAL A 316 -25.21 2.56 -0.77
C VAL A 316 -24.13 3.43 -1.38
N ARG A 317 -23.16 2.79 -2.02
CA ARG A 317 -22.09 3.48 -2.72
C ARG A 317 -22.54 3.84 -4.13
N ILE A 318 -22.36 5.10 -4.47
CA ILE A 318 -22.77 5.67 -5.74
C ILE A 318 -21.53 6.29 -6.39
N ALA A 319 -21.24 5.87 -7.60
CA ALA A 319 -20.17 6.43 -8.41
C ALA A 319 -20.67 7.56 -9.28
N PHE A 320 -19.84 8.57 -9.50
CA PHE A 320 -20.10 9.62 -10.48
C PHE A 320 -19.88 9.07 -11.89
N SER A 321 -20.78 9.38 -12.82
CA SER A 321 -20.56 9.12 -14.25
C SER A 321 -19.42 9.96 -14.80
N LYS A 322 -19.29 11.21 -14.31
CA LYS A 322 -18.19 12.12 -14.56
C LYS A 322 -17.92 12.92 -13.30
N VAL A 323 -16.71 12.79 -12.75
CA VAL A 323 -16.32 13.50 -11.53
C VAL A 323 -16.22 15.00 -11.83
N PRO A 324 -16.93 15.85 -11.09
CA PRO A 324 -16.75 17.29 -11.20
C PRO A 324 -15.37 17.71 -10.65
N PRO A 325 -14.62 18.55 -11.36
CA PRO A 325 -13.28 18.95 -10.92
C PRO A 325 -13.30 19.67 -9.58
N GLU A 326 -14.40 20.32 -9.23
CA GLU A 326 -14.55 21.08 -7.99
C GLU A 326 -14.62 20.20 -6.73
N ILE A 327 -14.89 18.90 -6.89
CA ILE A 327 -15.00 17.95 -5.77
C ILE A 327 -13.96 16.82 -5.83
N ALA A 328 -13.10 16.81 -6.86
CA ALA A 328 -12.12 15.74 -7.06
C ALA A 328 -11.27 15.48 -5.80
N ASP A 329 -10.93 16.54 -5.06
CA ASP A 329 -10.06 16.52 -3.90
C ASP A 329 -10.81 16.86 -2.59
N ARG A 330 -12.14 16.77 -2.57
CA ARG A 330 -12.95 17.15 -1.41
C ARG A 330 -13.74 15.97 -0.87
N ALA A 331 -13.63 15.76 0.42
CA ALA A 331 -14.40 14.76 1.17
C ALA A 331 -15.28 15.45 2.22
N GLY A 332 -16.35 14.77 2.66
CA GLY A 332 -17.22 15.25 3.74
C GLY A 332 -18.28 16.25 3.31
N LEU A 333 -18.42 16.55 2.01
CA LEU A 333 -19.50 17.43 1.54
C LEU A 333 -20.84 16.71 1.61
N SER A 334 -21.88 17.41 2.10
CA SER A 334 -23.24 16.89 2.11
C SER A 334 -23.84 16.86 0.71
N ALA A 335 -24.60 15.83 0.44
CA ALA A 335 -25.29 15.62 -0.82
C ALA A 335 -26.69 15.06 -0.61
N SER A 336 -27.59 15.34 -1.54
CA SER A 336 -28.88 14.66 -1.67
C SER A 336 -28.85 13.78 -2.91
N VAL A 337 -29.40 12.60 -2.79
CA VAL A 337 -29.34 11.57 -3.82
C VAL A 337 -30.73 11.10 -4.17
N ASP A 338 -31.02 11.00 -5.47
CA ASP A 338 -32.28 10.49 -6.02
C ASP A 338 -31.99 9.34 -7.03
N VAL A 339 -32.32 8.13 -6.63
CA VAL A 339 -32.13 6.89 -7.44
C VAL A 339 -33.39 6.58 -8.22
N ASP A 340 -33.28 6.44 -9.52
CA ASP A 340 -34.36 5.97 -10.39
C ASP A 340 -34.40 4.43 -10.38
N VAL A 341 -35.41 3.89 -9.67
CA VAL A 341 -35.59 2.44 -9.50
C VAL A 341 -36.45 1.79 -10.62
N THR A 342 -36.76 2.56 -11.68
CA THR A 342 -37.52 2.03 -12.84
C THR A 342 -36.60 1.49 -13.94
N GLY A 343 -35.35 1.94 -13.99
CA GLY A 343 -34.35 1.53 -14.96
C GLY A 343 -33.80 0.13 -14.65
N SER A 344 -33.70 -0.74 -15.66
CA SER A 344 -32.84 -1.91 -15.57
C SER A 344 -31.42 -1.45 -15.46
N GLY A 345 -30.76 -1.76 -14.34
CA GLY A 345 -29.39 -1.34 -14.08
C GLY A 345 -28.42 -1.83 -15.18
N HIS A 346 -27.91 -0.90 -15.97
CA HIS A 346 -26.74 -1.13 -16.82
C HIS A 346 -25.62 -0.29 -16.23
N ALA A 347 -24.71 -0.94 -15.52
CA ALA A 347 -23.46 -0.30 -15.16
C ALA A 347 -22.71 0.04 -16.47
N PRO A 348 -22.21 1.28 -16.65
CA PRO A 348 -21.32 1.55 -17.76
C PRO A 348 -20.10 0.64 -17.61
N ALA A 349 -19.72 -0.05 -18.72
CA ALA A 349 -18.53 -0.89 -18.75
C ALA A 349 -17.32 -0.08 -18.26
N GLN A 350 -16.68 -0.55 -17.20
CA GLN A 350 -15.42 0.01 -16.73
C GLN A 350 -14.39 -0.14 -17.87
N ARG A 351 -13.90 0.98 -18.40
CA ARG A 351 -12.74 1.06 -19.28
C ARG A 351 -11.49 1.36 -18.48
#